data_f8ce46245293823dd313af6c41965bcd
#
_entry.id   f8ce46245293823dd313af6c41965bcd
#
_cell.length_a   1.000
_cell.length_b   1.000
_cell.length_c   1.000
_cell.angle_alpha   90.00
_cell.angle_beta   90.00
_cell.angle_gamma   90.00
#
_symmetry.space_group_name_H-M   'P 1'
#
loop_
_entity.id
_entity.type
_entity.pdbx_description
1 polymer ?
#
loop_
_entity_poly.entity_id
_entity_poly.type
_entity_poly.pdbx_seq_one_letter_code
_entity_poly.pdbx_strand_id
1 'polypeptide(L)'
;MGFGYFRDHILKRLGVEYEFVAEEPTELIELQIHSMYMDFTFLTSDGFYAHFEFQTTETDWRDLQRFEAYEAVTAHKREKKVLTYVIYSGGITDAQTELDCGFHTYRVKPIYLTDYDADRVFQELKEKLDRKEKLNDEDFAGLALAPLMSGKRSRKEKIKEAILYAKQGDTETAEKTIAILYTLADKFLKGMELQEIKEVVAMTRLGQMIYDDGVEKGIEKGIDRMSVLTARLLKEKRLDDLQRATEDKAYCEQLLKEYGIE
;
A
#
# COMPACT_ATOMS: atom_id res chain seq x y z
N MET A 1 -21.92 -29.51 37.86
CA MET A 1 -21.69 -29.19 39.29
C MET A 1 -20.34 -28.56 39.62
N GLY A 2 -19.29 -28.71 38.82
CA GLY A 2 -17.96 -28.18 39.15
C GLY A 2 -17.75 -26.69 38.93
N PHE A 3 -18.30 -26.12 37.86
CA PHE A 3 -18.01 -24.73 37.48
C PHE A 3 -18.61 -23.72 38.49
N GLY A 4 -19.88 -23.87 38.87
CA GLY A 4 -20.51 -22.96 39.83
C GLY A 4 -19.79 -22.92 41.18
N TYR A 5 -19.38 -24.08 41.69
CA TYR A 5 -18.61 -24.15 42.92
C TYR A 5 -17.21 -23.53 42.79
N PHE A 6 -16.52 -23.78 41.67
CA PHE A 6 -15.21 -23.18 41.39
C PHE A 6 -15.32 -21.67 41.27
N ARG A 7 -16.28 -21.18 40.45
CA ARG A 7 -16.54 -19.76 40.24
C ARG A 7 -16.90 -19.05 41.55
N ASP A 8 -17.93 -19.58 42.26
CA ASP A 8 -18.55 -18.82 43.34
C ASP A 8 -17.78 -18.92 44.67
N HIS A 9 -16.97 -19.94 44.84
CA HIS A 9 -16.29 -20.20 46.11
C HIS A 9 -14.76 -20.22 45.98
N ILE A 10 -14.20 -20.92 45.04
CA ILE A 10 -12.74 -21.06 44.91
C ILE A 10 -12.09 -19.79 44.43
N LEU A 11 -12.60 -19.17 43.34
CA LEU A 11 -12.02 -17.94 42.82
C LEU A 11 -12.10 -16.80 43.82
N LYS A 12 -13.22 -16.66 44.52
CA LYS A 12 -13.38 -15.68 45.59
C LYS A 12 -12.36 -15.86 46.71
N ARG A 13 -12.08 -17.13 47.10
CA ARG A 13 -11.07 -17.44 48.11
C ARG A 13 -9.65 -17.10 47.66
N LEU A 14 -9.41 -17.08 46.35
CA LEU A 14 -8.15 -16.68 45.73
C LEU A 14 -8.03 -15.17 45.51
N GLY A 15 -9.00 -14.39 45.99
CA GLY A 15 -8.98 -12.94 45.87
C GLY A 15 -9.52 -12.39 44.55
N VAL A 16 -10.24 -13.21 43.79
CA VAL A 16 -10.91 -12.77 42.55
C VAL A 16 -12.35 -12.41 42.90
N GLU A 17 -12.64 -11.13 43.05
CA GLU A 17 -13.91 -10.61 43.60
C GLU A 17 -14.86 -10.08 42.48
N TYR A 18 -14.88 -10.75 41.34
CA TYR A 18 -15.81 -10.39 40.25
C TYR A 18 -17.08 -11.23 40.31
N GLU A 19 -18.20 -10.66 39.84
CA GLU A 19 -19.42 -11.42 39.55
C GLU A 19 -19.30 -12.04 38.16
N PHE A 20 -19.43 -13.37 38.10
CA PHE A 20 -19.38 -14.11 36.85
C PHE A 20 -20.81 -14.44 36.40
N VAL A 21 -21.17 -14.02 35.19
CA VAL A 21 -22.54 -14.17 34.64
C VAL A 21 -22.69 -15.45 33.81
N ALA A 22 -21.65 -15.91 33.13
CA ALA A 22 -21.69 -17.11 32.29
C ALA A 22 -20.32 -17.80 32.19
N GLU A 23 -20.34 -19.04 31.78
CA GLU A 23 -19.18 -19.77 31.30
C GLU A 23 -19.09 -19.58 29.77
N GLU A 24 -17.94 -19.19 29.30
CA GLU A 24 -17.66 -19.06 27.88
C GLU A 24 -16.79 -20.22 27.39
N PRO A 25 -16.83 -20.57 26.09
CA PRO A 25 -15.98 -21.61 25.54
C PRO A 25 -14.50 -21.33 25.80
N THR A 26 -13.81 -22.30 26.33
CA THR A 26 -12.37 -22.23 26.60
C THR A 26 -11.52 -22.53 25.37
N GLU A 27 -12.13 -23.16 24.35
CA GLU A 27 -11.50 -23.35 23.06
C GLU A 27 -11.61 -22.03 22.27
N LEU A 28 -10.50 -21.31 22.18
CA LEU A 28 -10.37 -20.30 21.16
C LEU A 28 -10.33 -21.07 19.83
N ILE A 29 -11.49 -21.21 19.18
CA ILE A 29 -11.54 -21.53 17.76
C ILE A 29 -10.56 -20.54 17.14
N GLU A 30 -9.48 -21.09 16.59
CA GLU A 30 -8.40 -20.36 15.92
C GLU A 30 -8.97 -19.08 15.33
N LEU A 31 -8.50 -17.93 15.80
CA LEU A 31 -8.81 -16.68 15.14
C LEU A 31 -8.42 -16.93 13.69
N GLN A 32 -9.37 -17.31 12.86
CA GLN A 32 -9.20 -17.29 11.40
C GLN A 32 -9.13 -15.81 11.07
N ILE A 33 -7.99 -15.23 11.41
CA ILE A 33 -7.56 -13.98 10.88
C ILE A 33 -7.30 -14.33 9.42
N HIS A 34 -8.35 -14.18 8.62
CA HIS A 34 -8.22 -14.17 7.18
C HIS A 34 -7.14 -13.14 6.87
N SER A 35 -5.92 -13.64 6.59
CA SER A 35 -4.76 -12.87 6.17
C SER A 35 -4.56 -11.59 7.00
N MET A 36 -3.86 -11.69 8.15
CA MET A 36 -3.31 -10.51 8.82
C MET A 36 -2.22 -9.95 7.94
N TYR A 37 -2.52 -8.93 7.18
CA TYR A 37 -1.52 -8.17 6.44
C TYR A 37 -1.07 -7.02 7.36
N MET A 38 0.13 -7.16 7.89
CA MET A 38 0.90 -6.04 8.42
C MET A 38 1.48 -5.28 7.22
N ASP A 39 1.39 -3.97 7.22
CA ASP A 39 1.90 -3.19 6.08
C ASP A 39 3.38 -3.46 5.86
N PHE A 40 4.21 -3.31 6.90
CA PHE A 40 5.63 -3.65 6.84
C PHE A 40 6.14 -4.15 8.20
N THR A 41 7.02 -5.15 8.17
CA THR A 41 7.69 -5.66 9.38
C THR A 41 9.16 -5.95 9.07
N PHE A 42 10.06 -5.37 9.88
CA PHE A 42 11.49 -5.50 9.72
C PHE A 42 12.14 -6.02 10.99
N LEU A 43 13.10 -6.94 10.83
CA LEU A 43 13.97 -7.34 11.94
C LEU A 43 15.07 -6.29 12.10
N THR A 44 15.19 -5.70 13.28
CA THR A 44 16.22 -4.71 13.60
C THR A 44 17.56 -5.38 13.96
N SER A 45 18.65 -4.62 13.89
CA SER A 45 19.98 -5.06 14.36
C SER A 45 19.97 -5.41 15.85
N ASP A 46 19.10 -4.78 16.64
CA ASP A 46 18.94 -5.03 18.09
C ASP A 46 18.11 -6.28 18.40
N GLY A 47 17.67 -7.00 17.34
CA GLY A 47 17.04 -8.30 17.47
C GLY A 47 15.56 -8.29 17.81
N PHE A 48 14.85 -7.17 17.65
CA PHE A 48 13.40 -7.10 17.75
C PHE A 48 12.77 -6.80 16.39
N TYR A 49 11.46 -7.04 16.22
CA TYR A 49 10.71 -6.67 15.04
C TYR A 49 10.12 -5.28 15.18
N ALA A 50 10.39 -4.40 14.21
CA ALA A 50 9.68 -3.14 14.03
C ALA A 50 8.55 -3.36 13.03
N HIS A 51 7.31 -3.21 13.49
CA HIS A 51 6.09 -3.29 12.70
C HIS A 51 5.61 -1.87 12.38
N PHE A 52 5.32 -1.59 11.11
CA PHE A 52 4.85 -0.29 10.64
C PHE A 52 3.46 -0.43 10.04
N GLU A 53 2.55 0.43 10.47
CA GLU A 53 1.20 0.58 9.93
C GLU A 53 1.01 2.00 9.38
N PHE A 54 0.39 2.14 8.21
CA PHE A 54 0.09 3.42 7.59
C PHE A 54 -1.39 3.75 7.75
N GLN A 55 -1.69 4.86 8.43
CA GLN A 55 -3.05 5.31 8.67
C GLN A 55 -3.33 6.64 7.96
N THR A 56 -4.47 6.70 7.27
CA THR A 56 -5.01 7.91 6.63
C THR A 56 -6.22 8.47 7.36
N THR A 57 -6.65 7.78 8.42
CA THR A 57 -7.72 8.15 9.36
C THR A 57 -7.18 8.01 10.78
N GLU A 58 -7.82 8.66 11.72
CA GLU A 58 -7.50 8.48 13.15
C GLU A 58 -7.73 7.01 13.55
N THR A 59 -6.82 6.47 14.36
CA THR A 59 -7.00 5.14 14.94
C THR A 59 -8.04 5.19 16.05
N ASP A 60 -8.82 4.12 16.14
CA ASP A 60 -9.70 3.85 17.28
C ASP A 60 -9.19 2.66 18.10
N TRP A 61 -9.97 2.29 19.14
CA TRP A 61 -9.64 1.17 20.00
C TRP A 61 -9.58 -0.19 19.26
N ARG A 62 -10.31 -0.35 18.15
CA ARG A 62 -10.34 -1.58 17.35
C ARG A 62 -9.07 -1.73 16.52
N ASP A 63 -8.55 -0.62 16.01
CA ASP A 63 -7.26 -0.60 15.33
C ASP A 63 -6.15 -1.01 16.28
N LEU A 64 -6.13 -0.42 17.49
CA LEU A 64 -5.15 -0.74 18.51
C LEU A 64 -5.25 -2.22 18.94
N GLN A 65 -6.46 -2.75 19.10
CA GLN A 65 -6.68 -4.17 19.39
C GLN A 65 -6.14 -5.07 18.28
N ARG A 66 -6.33 -4.68 17.02
CA ARG A 66 -5.78 -5.39 15.87
C ARG A 66 -4.25 -5.37 15.90
N PHE A 67 -3.64 -4.23 16.15
CA PHE A 67 -2.18 -4.10 16.22
C PHE A 67 -1.59 -4.92 17.38
N GLU A 68 -2.23 -4.92 18.55
CA GLU A 68 -1.84 -5.75 19.68
C GLU A 68 -1.86 -7.24 19.33
N ALA A 69 -2.93 -7.70 18.66
CA ALA A 69 -3.03 -9.07 18.19
C ALA A 69 -1.90 -9.42 17.21
N TYR A 70 -1.53 -8.51 16.31
CA TYR A 70 -0.41 -8.69 15.37
C TYR A 70 0.92 -8.83 16.11
N GLU A 71 1.17 -7.96 17.09
CA GLU A 71 2.36 -8.04 17.92
C GLU A 71 2.43 -9.37 18.67
N ALA A 72 1.35 -9.75 19.35
CA ALA A 72 1.30 -10.96 20.17
C ALA A 72 1.54 -12.22 19.34
N VAL A 73 0.85 -12.37 18.20
CA VAL A 73 1.02 -13.51 17.30
C VAL A 73 2.43 -13.56 16.71
N THR A 74 2.95 -12.41 16.26
CA THR A 74 4.29 -12.32 15.68
C THR A 74 5.36 -12.59 16.73
N ALA A 75 5.23 -12.00 17.91
CA ALA A 75 6.16 -12.20 19.02
C ALA A 75 6.21 -13.67 19.43
N HIS A 76 5.04 -14.32 19.54
CA HIS A 76 4.94 -15.76 19.87
C HIS A 76 5.60 -16.64 18.79
N LYS A 77 5.28 -16.41 17.51
CA LYS A 77 5.83 -17.21 16.41
C LYS A 77 7.33 -17.02 16.19
N ARG A 78 7.85 -15.83 16.47
CA ARG A 78 9.24 -15.46 16.19
C ARG A 78 10.14 -15.45 17.43
N GLU A 79 9.57 -15.67 18.63
CA GLU A 79 10.26 -15.62 19.92
C GLU A 79 11.05 -14.32 20.15
N LYS A 80 10.49 -13.20 19.65
CA LYS A 80 11.08 -11.87 19.72
C LYS A 80 10.01 -10.84 19.98
N LYS A 81 10.36 -9.78 20.71
CA LYS A 81 9.45 -8.66 20.89
C LYS A 81 9.18 -7.96 19.55
N VAL A 82 8.01 -7.38 19.43
CA VAL A 82 7.58 -6.54 18.30
C VAL A 82 7.25 -5.17 18.85
N LEU A 83 7.55 -4.12 18.12
CA LEU A 83 7.18 -2.75 18.44
C LEU A 83 6.44 -2.16 17.24
N THR A 84 5.20 -1.71 17.46
CA THR A 84 4.39 -1.11 16.40
C THR A 84 4.58 0.40 16.33
N TYR A 85 4.89 0.88 15.15
CA TYR A 85 4.94 2.28 14.74
C TYR A 85 3.76 2.56 13.83
N VAL A 86 2.96 3.57 14.14
CA VAL A 86 1.84 3.98 13.29
C VAL A 86 2.16 5.31 12.64
N ILE A 87 2.25 5.31 11.30
CA ILE A 87 2.57 6.47 10.49
C ILE A 87 1.25 7.11 10.05
N TYR A 88 0.94 8.26 10.61
CA TYR A 88 -0.26 9.02 10.32
C TYR A 88 -0.02 10.02 9.19
N SER A 89 -0.92 10.01 8.20
CA SER A 89 -0.94 10.93 7.08
C SER A 89 -2.31 11.62 6.99
N GLY A 90 -2.52 12.44 5.96
CA GLY A 90 -3.85 13.01 5.70
C GLY A 90 -4.24 14.19 6.59
N GLY A 91 -3.28 14.79 7.31
CA GLY A 91 -3.53 15.93 8.18
C GLY A 91 -3.83 15.54 9.63
N ILE A 92 -3.63 14.27 9.99
CA ILE A 92 -3.81 13.79 11.36
C ILE A 92 -2.66 14.32 12.23
N THR A 93 -3.01 15.02 13.31
CA THR A 93 -2.07 15.62 14.25
C THR A 93 -2.15 14.99 15.64
N ASP A 94 -3.21 14.24 15.89
CA ASP A 94 -3.45 13.55 17.15
C ASP A 94 -4.29 12.29 16.87
N ALA A 95 -4.01 11.20 17.56
CA ALA A 95 -4.73 9.94 17.41
C ALA A 95 -4.65 9.15 18.72
N GLN A 96 -5.58 8.23 18.93
CA GLN A 96 -5.50 7.30 20.04
C GLN A 96 -4.31 6.35 19.83
N THR A 97 -3.38 6.36 20.77
CA THR A 97 -2.13 5.55 20.72
C THR A 97 -2.00 4.57 21.87
N GLU A 98 -2.97 4.57 22.78
CA GLU A 98 -3.02 3.69 23.95
C GLU A 98 -4.36 3.01 24.06
N LEU A 99 -4.34 1.74 24.47
CA LEU A 99 -5.50 0.90 24.75
C LEU A 99 -5.36 0.29 26.15
N ASP A 100 -6.36 0.54 27.00
CA ASP A 100 -6.47 -0.15 28.29
C ASP A 100 -6.95 -1.59 28.06
N CYS A 101 -6.11 -2.56 28.40
CA CYS A 101 -6.37 -3.99 28.30
C CYS A 101 -6.59 -4.63 29.69
N GLY A 102 -6.92 -3.84 30.70
CA GLY A 102 -7.16 -4.26 32.07
C GLY A 102 -5.87 -4.30 32.90
N PHE A 103 -5.12 -5.39 32.90
CA PHE A 103 -3.89 -5.50 33.68
C PHE A 103 -2.65 -4.86 33.01
N HIS A 104 -2.76 -4.49 31.74
CA HIS A 104 -1.71 -3.77 31.04
C HIS A 104 -2.31 -2.73 30.08
N THR A 105 -1.49 -1.82 29.62
CA THR A 105 -1.86 -0.87 28.57
C THR A 105 -1.02 -1.18 27.33
N TYR A 106 -1.69 -1.48 26.22
CA TYR A 106 -1.04 -1.57 24.93
C TYR A 106 -0.73 -0.17 24.40
N ARG A 107 0.43 -0.02 23.76
CA ARG A 107 0.88 1.27 23.20
C ARG A 107 1.54 1.09 21.86
N VAL A 108 1.22 2.00 20.94
CA VAL A 108 1.94 2.16 19.68
C VAL A 108 2.78 3.43 19.70
N LYS A 109 3.82 3.49 18.89
CA LYS A 109 4.60 4.71 18.69
C LYS A 109 4.08 5.48 17.49
N PRO A 110 3.43 6.64 17.67
CA PRO A 110 2.94 7.44 16.56
C PRO A 110 4.08 8.16 15.86
N ILE A 111 3.95 8.33 14.54
CA ILE A 111 4.76 9.18 13.68
C ILE A 111 3.79 10.03 12.87
N TYR A 112 3.68 11.31 13.17
CA TYR A 112 2.81 12.22 12.45
C TYR A 112 3.57 12.87 11.31
N LEU A 113 3.16 12.60 10.07
CA LEU A 113 3.80 13.21 8.90
C LEU A 113 3.51 14.71 8.80
N THR A 114 2.52 15.21 9.54
CA THR A 114 2.24 16.64 9.70
C THR A 114 3.32 17.40 10.48
N ASP A 115 4.14 16.70 11.26
CA ASP A 115 5.28 17.31 11.99
C ASP A 115 6.46 17.65 11.06
N TYR A 116 6.42 17.13 9.83
CA TYR A 116 7.42 17.39 8.80
C TYR A 116 6.87 18.37 7.77
N ASP A 117 7.70 19.29 7.28
CA ASP A 117 7.33 20.32 6.32
C ASP A 117 7.91 20.02 4.94
N ALA A 118 7.03 19.71 3.98
CA ALA A 118 7.42 19.45 2.60
C ALA A 118 8.07 20.66 1.92
N ASP A 119 7.65 21.89 2.26
CA ASP A 119 8.23 23.10 1.68
C ASP A 119 9.71 23.24 2.05
N ARG A 120 10.06 22.83 3.26
CA ARG A 120 11.45 22.78 3.70
C ARG A 120 12.25 21.72 2.95
N VAL A 121 11.68 20.53 2.77
CA VAL A 121 12.32 19.47 1.96
C VAL A 121 12.64 19.97 0.55
N PHE A 122 11.67 20.59 -0.12
CA PHE A 122 11.89 21.13 -1.46
C PHE A 122 12.92 22.27 -1.49
N GLN A 123 12.94 23.12 -0.47
CA GLN A 123 13.93 24.17 -0.38
C GLN A 123 15.35 23.60 -0.22
N GLU A 124 15.56 22.65 0.67
CA GLU A 124 16.86 21.99 0.89
C GLU A 124 17.36 21.30 -0.37
N LEU A 125 16.46 20.62 -1.11
CA LEU A 125 16.79 19.98 -2.38
C LEU A 125 17.15 20.98 -3.46
N LYS A 126 16.42 22.08 -3.55
CA LYS A 126 16.72 23.16 -4.49
C LYS A 126 18.11 23.73 -4.24
N GLU A 127 18.43 24.06 -3.00
CA GLU A 127 19.75 24.58 -2.60
C GLU A 127 20.88 23.59 -2.94
N LYS A 128 20.65 22.28 -2.76
CA LYS A 128 21.58 21.22 -3.14
C LYS A 128 21.85 21.20 -4.65
N LEU A 129 20.80 21.28 -5.45
CA LEU A 129 20.90 21.30 -6.92
C LEU A 129 21.55 22.60 -7.45
N ASP A 130 21.26 23.75 -6.82
CA ASP A 130 21.89 25.02 -7.14
C ASP A 130 23.42 24.97 -6.89
N ARG A 131 23.86 24.17 -5.89
CA ARG A 131 25.28 23.86 -5.66
C ARG A 131 25.82 22.76 -6.56
N LYS A 132 25.04 22.23 -7.51
CA LYS A 132 25.38 21.11 -8.41
C LYS A 132 25.71 19.80 -7.65
N GLU A 133 25.17 19.63 -6.47
CA GLU A 133 25.27 18.39 -5.71
C GLU A 133 24.27 17.37 -6.26
N LYS A 134 24.64 16.09 -6.24
CA LYS A 134 23.72 15.00 -6.60
C LYS A 134 22.79 14.68 -5.45
N LEU A 135 21.55 14.33 -5.77
CA LEU A 135 20.60 13.82 -4.78
C LEU A 135 21.03 12.42 -4.33
N ASN A 136 20.90 12.17 -3.04
CA ASN A 136 21.19 10.87 -2.41
C ASN A 136 19.90 10.14 -2.02
N ASP A 137 20.02 8.93 -1.46
CA ASP A 137 18.85 8.11 -1.09
C ASP A 137 17.98 8.75 0.01
N GLU A 138 18.53 9.54 0.91
CA GLU A 138 17.79 10.31 1.91
C GLU A 138 16.93 11.40 1.25
N ASP A 139 17.47 12.08 0.24
CA ASP A 139 16.74 13.07 -0.54
C ASP A 139 15.54 12.44 -1.24
N PHE A 140 15.74 11.28 -1.86
CA PHE A 140 14.67 10.54 -2.51
C PHE A 140 13.62 10.02 -1.53
N ALA A 141 14.01 9.58 -0.34
CA ALA A 141 13.07 9.21 0.72
C ALA A 141 12.23 10.42 1.16
N GLY A 142 12.86 11.60 1.33
CA GLY A 142 12.16 12.85 1.61
C GLY A 142 11.13 13.20 0.53
N LEU A 143 11.50 13.08 -0.75
CA LEU A 143 10.60 13.30 -1.89
C LEU A 143 9.41 12.34 -1.89
N ALA A 144 9.62 11.05 -1.61
CA ALA A 144 8.57 10.04 -1.56
C ALA A 144 7.52 10.36 -0.47
N LEU A 145 7.94 10.92 0.66
CA LEU A 145 7.07 11.26 1.78
C LEU A 145 6.46 12.67 1.69
N ALA A 146 7.04 13.58 0.93
CA ALA A 146 6.62 14.98 0.84
C ALA A 146 5.12 15.19 0.57
N PRO A 147 4.42 14.38 -0.26
CA PRO A 147 2.98 14.52 -0.47
C PRO A 147 2.12 14.29 0.78
N LEU A 148 2.67 13.61 1.77
CA LEU A 148 2.00 13.24 3.02
C LEU A 148 2.34 14.19 4.18
N MET A 149 3.35 15.03 4.03
CA MET A 149 3.81 16.03 5.00
C MET A 149 2.92 17.28 4.99
N SER A 150 3.10 18.15 5.99
CA SER A 150 2.54 19.50 6.02
C SER A 150 3.16 20.40 4.93
N GLY A 151 2.78 21.66 4.89
CA GLY A 151 3.31 22.68 3.97
C GLY A 151 2.22 23.43 3.25
N LYS A 152 2.59 24.51 2.56
CA LYS A 152 1.66 25.42 1.88
C LYS A 152 1.15 24.90 0.55
N ARG A 153 1.95 24.06 -0.12
CA ARG A 153 1.61 23.45 -1.40
C ARG A 153 0.47 22.44 -1.26
N SER A 154 -0.42 22.41 -2.24
CA SER A 154 -1.42 21.34 -2.36
C SER A 154 -0.73 19.98 -2.54
N ARG A 155 -1.46 18.89 -2.26
CA ARG A 155 -0.93 17.53 -2.45
C ARG A 155 -0.52 17.28 -3.90
N LYS A 156 -1.30 17.76 -4.86
CA LYS A 156 -0.97 17.68 -6.29
C LYS A 156 0.36 18.37 -6.61
N GLU A 157 0.54 19.61 -6.11
CA GLU A 157 1.77 20.37 -6.33
C GLU A 157 2.97 19.66 -5.71
N LYS A 158 2.84 19.13 -4.49
CA LYS A 158 3.90 18.35 -3.83
C LYS A 158 4.29 17.12 -4.65
N ILE A 159 3.30 16.34 -5.14
CA ILE A 159 3.55 15.16 -5.99
C ILE A 159 4.27 15.57 -7.27
N LYS A 160 3.76 16.59 -7.96
CA LYS A 160 4.33 17.07 -9.22
C LYS A 160 5.78 17.53 -9.05
N GLU A 161 6.03 18.35 -8.05
CA GLU A 161 7.36 18.88 -7.76
C GLU A 161 8.32 17.76 -7.33
N ALA A 162 7.88 16.82 -6.50
CA ALA A 162 8.68 15.67 -6.11
C ALA A 162 9.09 14.79 -7.32
N ILE A 163 8.19 14.55 -8.27
CA ILE A 163 8.52 13.83 -9.51
C ILE A 163 9.55 14.59 -10.34
N LEU A 164 9.42 15.92 -10.44
CA LEU A 164 10.37 16.74 -11.20
C LEU A 164 11.77 16.74 -10.58
N TYR A 165 11.88 16.71 -9.24
CA TYR A 165 13.15 16.54 -8.56
C TYR A 165 13.69 15.11 -8.73
N ALA A 166 12.86 14.10 -8.52
CA ALA A 166 13.28 12.70 -8.66
C ALA A 166 13.77 12.36 -10.07
N LYS A 167 13.15 12.96 -11.10
CA LYS A 167 13.58 12.83 -12.52
C LYS A 167 15.02 13.28 -12.77
N GLN A 168 15.60 14.13 -11.93
CA GLN A 168 16.97 14.60 -12.09
C GLN A 168 18.01 13.55 -11.63
N GLY A 169 17.56 12.52 -10.91
CA GLY A 169 18.40 11.39 -10.54
C GLY A 169 18.36 10.30 -11.62
N ASP A 170 19.52 9.71 -11.88
CA ASP A 170 19.66 8.55 -12.79
C ASP A 170 20.01 7.30 -11.96
N THR A 171 19.15 6.98 -10.99
CA THR A 171 19.35 5.87 -10.06
C THR A 171 18.08 5.03 -9.93
N GLU A 172 18.22 3.77 -9.54
CA GLU A 172 17.09 2.89 -9.24
C GLU A 172 16.20 3.47 -8.12
N THR A 173 16.81 4.15 -7.13
CA THR A 173 16.10 4.83 -6.05
C THR A 173 15.23 5.97 -6.59
N ALA A 174 15.71 6.73 -7.57
CA ALA A 174 14.93 7.78 -8.22
C ALA A 174 13.70 7.20 -8.93
N GLU A 175 13.85 6.10 -9.66
CA GLU A 175 12.75 5.41 -10.35
C GLU A 175 11.71 4.85 -9.36
N LYS A 176 12.16 4.22 -8.28
CA LYS A 176 11.29 3.74 -7.19
C LYS A 176 10.52 4.90 -6.54
N THR A 177 11.18 6.03 -6.33
CA THR A 177 10.53 7.23 -5.79
C THR A 177 9.42 7.73 -6.71
N ILE A 178 9.66 7.79 -8.02
CA ILE A 178 8.63 8.18 -9.00
C ILE A 178 7.45 7.19 -8.98
N ALA A 179 7.71 5.89 -8.87
CA ALA A 179 6.66 4.88 -8.77
C ALA A 179 5.80 5.05 -7.51
N ILE A 180 6.42 5.33 -6.35
CA ILE A 180 5.71 5.64 -5.09
C ILE A 180 4.85 6.90 -5.27
N LEU A 181 5.41 7.97 -5.82
CA LEU A 181 4.71 9.23 -6.05
C LEU A 181 3.52 9.06 -7.00
N TYR A 182 3.65 8.24 -8.04
CA TYR A 182 2.55 7.91 -8.94
C TYR A 182 1.45 7.12 -8.21
N THR A 183 1.82 6.15 -7.38
CA THR A 183 0.86 5.39 -6.55
C THR A 183 0.09 6.30 -5.59
N LEU A 184 0.76 7.27 -4.98
CA LEU A 184 0.12 8.28 -4.14
C LEU A 184 -0.81 9.18 -4.95
N ALA A 185 -0.40 9.56 -6.18
CA ALA A 185 -1.25 10.33 -7.08
C ALA A 185 -2.54 9.57 -7.41
N ASP A 186 -2.43 8.30 -7.81
CA ASP A 186 -3.58 7.46 -8.15
C ASP A 186 -4.54 7.29 -6.96
N LYS A 187 -3.99 7.16 -5.74
CA LYS A 187 -4.78 7.04 -4.51
C LYS A 187 -5.53 8.32 -4.13
N PHE A 188 -4.91 9.49 -4.30
CA PHE A 188 -5.41 10.74 -3.72
C PHE A 188 -5.96 11.74 -4.72
N LEU A 189 -5.60 11.66 -6.00
CA LEU A 189 -6.02 12.59 -7.03
C LEU A 189 -7.03 11.93 -7.98
N LYS A 190 -7.87 12.73 -8.60
CA LYS A 190 -8.89 12.25 -9.56
C LYS A 190 -9.02 13.19 -10.76
N GLY A 191 -9.58 12.66 -11.84
CA GLY A 191 -9.90 13.47 -13.03
C GLY A 191 -8.69 14.18 -13.61
N MET A 192 -8.82 15.48 -13.85
CA MET A 192 -7.77 16.29 -14.47
C MET A 192 -6.48 16.36 -13.66
N GLU A 193 -6.56 16.37 -12.34
CA GLU A 193 -5.37 16.42 -11.49
C GLU A 193 -4.50 15.17 -11.65
N LEU A 194 -5.13 14.00 -11.68
CA LEU A 194 -4.41 12.74 -11.92
C LEU A 194 -3.86 12.69 -13.34
N GLN A 195 -4.61 13.21 -14.32
CA GLN A 195 -4.16 13.24 -15.71
C GLN A 195 -2.89 14.10 -15.88
N GLU A 196 -2.81 15.27 -15.23
CA GLU A 196 -1.59 16.10 -15.25
C GLU A 196 -0.37 15.35 -14.69
N ILE A 197 -0.56 14.55 -13.63
CA ILE A 197 0.54 13.76 -13.07
C ILE A 197 0.95 12.63 -14.02
N LYS A 198 0.00 11.96 -14.66
CA LYS A 198 0.30 10.94 -15.69
C LYS A 198 1.16 11.51 -16.82
N GLU A 199 0.88 12.72 -17.26
CA GLU A 199 1.67 13.40 -18.29
C GLU A 199 3.10 13.69 -17.82
N VAL A 200 3.26 14.10 -16.54
CA VAL A 200 4.59 14.33 -15.96
C VAL A 200 5.38 13.03 -15.84
N VAL A 201 4.72 11.94 -15.39
CA VAL A 201 5.34 10.61 -15.28
C VAL A 201 5.70 10.04 -16.64
N ALA A 202 4.85 10.23 -17.66
CA ALA A 202 5.14 9.78 -19.04
C ALA A 202 6.44 10.37 -19.62
N MET A 203 6.86 11.54 -19.12
CA MET A 203 8.13 12.18 -19.51
C MET A 203 9.34 11.65 -18.69
N THR A 204 9.18 10.66 -17.85
CA THR A 204 10.25 10.01 -17.09
C THR A 204 10.67 8.71 -17.75
N ARG A 205 11.86 8.20 -17.39
CA ARG A 205 12.32 6.88 -17.83
C ARG A 205 11.34 5.76 -17.41
N LEU A 206 10.82 5.81 -16.19
CA LEU A 206 9.81 4.86 -15.72
C LEU A 206 8.55 4.92 -16.59
N GLY A 207 8.06 6.11 -16.92
CA GLY A 207 6.91 6.27 -17.82
C GLY A 207 7.15 5.70 -19.21
N GLN A 208 8.36 5.88 -19.77
CA GLN A 208 8.74 5.30 -21.05
C GLN A 208 8.75 3.76 -20.99
N MET A 209 9.34 3.19 -19.94
CA MET A 209 9.33 1.72 -19.73
C MET A 209 7.90 1.18 -19.63
N ILE A 210 7.03 1.82 -18.86
CA ILE A 210 5.62 1.41 -18.75
C ILE A 210 4.91 1.47 -20.11
N TYR A 211 5.19 2.50 -20.91
CA TYR A 211 4.62 2.62 -22.25
C TYR A 211 5.12 1.49 -23.16
N ASP A 212 6.41 1.24 -23.19
CA ASP A 212 7.03 0.21 -24.04
C ASP A 212 6.50 -1.19 -23.65
N ASP A 213 6.43 -1.51 -22.36
CA ASP A 213 5.83 -2.74 -21.85
C ASP A 213 4.34 -2.87 -22.23
N GLY A 214 3.62 -1.75 -22.19
CA GLY A 214 2.21 -1.70 -22.58
C GLY A 214 2.02 -1.97 -24.08
N VAL A 215 2.90 -1.43 -24.91
CA VAL A 215 2.91 -1.67 -26.37
C VAL A 215 3.25 -3.13 -26.67
N GLU A 216 4.29 -3.69 -26.03
CA GLU A 216 4.70 -5.08 -26.21
C GLU A 216 3.58 -6.06 -25.84
N LYS A 217 2.99 -5.89 -24.65
CA LYS A 217 1.84 -6.70 -24.21
C LYS A 217 0.61 -6.52 -25.11
N GLY A 218 0.41 -5.32 -25.67
CA GLY A 218 -0.66 -5.06 -26.63
C GLY A 218 -0.45 -5.81 -27.94
N ILE A 219 0.77 -5.86 -28.43
CA ILE A 219 1.15 -6.62 -29.64
C ILE A 219 0.98 -8.13 -29.38
N GLU A 220 1.50 -8.65 -28.27
CA GLU A 220 1.36 -10.06 -27.88
C GLU A 220 -0.10 -10.49 -27.82
N LYS A 221 -0.94 -9.75 -27.10
CA LYS A 221 -2.38 -10.00 -27.05
C LYS A 221 -3.04 -9.94 -28.43
N GLY A 222 -2.62 -9.00 -29.27
CA GLY A 222 -3.13 -8.90 -30.64
C GLY A 222 -2.79 -10.11 -31.49
N ILE A 223 -1.56 -10.63 -31.39
CA ILE A 223 -1.12 -11.84 -32.07
C ILE A 223 -1.91 -13.05 -31.56
N ASP A 224 -2.09 -13.20 -30.25
CA ASP A 224 -2.84 -14.30 -29.66
C ASP A 224 -4.30 -14.30 -30.12
N ARG A 225 -4.97 -13.15 -30.09
CA ARG A 225 -6.35 -12.99 -30.58
C ARG A 225 -6.47 -13.39 -32.04
N MET A 226 -5.55 -12.93 -32.89
CA MET A 226 -5.53 -13.28 -34.32
C MET A 226 -5.25 -14.78 -34.53
N SER A 227 -4.36 -15.37 -33.77
CA SER A 227 -4.04 -16.79 -33.82
C SER A 227 -5.26 -17.66 -33.50
N VAL A 228 -5.98 -17.30 -32.42
CA VAL A 228 -7.21 -17.99 -32.01
C VAL A 228 -8.32 -17.84 -33.10
N LEU A 229 -8.51 -16.63 -33.62
CA LEU A 229 -9.49 -16.36 -34.67
C LEU A 229 -9.16 -17.16 -35.93
N THR A 230 -7.91 -17.11 -36.36
CA THR A 230 -7.42 -17.86 -37.54
C THR A 230 -7.68 -19.35 -37.39
N ALA A 231 -7.33 -19.94 -36.24
CA ALA A 231 -7.55 -21.37 -36.00
C ALA A 231 -9.03 -21.76 -36.06
N ARG A 232 -9.93 -20.91 -35.51
CA ARG A 232 -11.39 -21.13 -35.58
C ARG A 232 -11.93 -21.05 -37.00
N LEU A 233 -11.58 -20.00 -37.75
CA LEU A 233 -12.03 -19.82 -39.13
C LEU A 233 -11.53 -20.92 -40.05
N LEU A 234 -10.28 -21.39 -39.86
CA LEU A 234 -9.75 -22.56 -40.61
C LEU A 234 -10.52 -23.84 -40.28
N LYS A 235 -10.82 -24.08 -39.00
CA LYS A 235 -11.61 -25.26 -38.59
C LYS A 235 -13.01 -25.27 -39.20
N GLU A 236 -13.61 -24.10 -39.31
CA GLU A 236 -14.95 -23.91 -39.89
C GLU A 236 -14.94 -23.77 -41.42
N LYS A 237 -13.73 -23.79 -42.04
CA LYS A 237 -13.52 -23.61 -43.48
C LYS A 237 -14.01 -22.28 -44.03
N ARG A 238 -14.01 -21.23 -43.20
CA ARG A 238 -14.40 -19.84 -43.52
C ARG A 238 -13.19 -19.05 -44.06
N LEU A 239 -12.63 -19.48 -45.20
CA LEU A 239 -11.41 -18.91 -45.78
C LEU A 239 -11.62 -17.48 -46.30
N ASP A 240 -12.78 -17.20 -46.86
CA ASP A 240 -13.13 -15.87 -47.38
C ASP A 240 -13.21 -14.83 -46.21
N ASP A 241 -13.75 -15.26 -45.06
CA ASP A 241 -13.80 -14.44 -43.87
C ASP A 241 -12.41 -14.21 -43.29
N LEU A 242 -11.54 -15.20 -43.32
CA LEU A 242 -10.16 -15.08 -42.92
C LEU A 242 -9.42 -14.07 -43.81
N GLN A 243 -9.56 -14.18 -45.14
CA GLN A 243 -8.95 -13.24 -46.05
C GLN A 243 -9.44 -11.80 -45.78
N ARG A 244 -10.76 -11.63 -45.70
CA ARG A 244 -11.36 -10.31 -45.43
C ARG A 244 -10.92 -9.73 -44.10
N ALA A 245 -10.77 -10.54 -43.05
CA ALA A 245 -10.32 -10.07 -41.74
C ALA A 245 -8.89 -9.55 -41.76
N THR A 246 -8.02 -9.99 -42.67
CA THR A 246 -6.66 -9.46 -42.84
C THR A 246 -6.62 -8.10 -43.55
N GLU A 247 -7.64 -7.79 -44.33
CA GLU A 247 -7.72 -6.57 -45.16
C GLU A 247 -8.62 -5.50 -44.52
N ASP A 248 -9.65 -5.92 -43.76
CA ASP A 248 -10.66 -5.05 -43.13
C ASP A 248 -10.61 -5.18 -41.59
N LYS A 249 -9.99 -4.18 -40.95
CA LYS A 249 -9.87 -4.14 -39.49
C LYS A 249 -11.23 -4.13 -38.78
N ALA A 250 -12.23 -3.44 -39.34
CA ALA A 250 -13.55 -3.36 -38.72
C ALA A 250 -14.25 -4.72 -38.79
N TYR A 251 -14.09 -5.43 -39.86
CA TYR A 251 -14.60 -6.80 -40.01
C TYR A 251 -13.88 -7.78 -39.10
N CYS A 252 -12.56 -7.65 -38.95
CA CYS A 252 -11.78 -8.42 -37.99
C CYS A 252 -12.32 -8.25 -36.56
N GLU A 253 -12.53 -7.02 -36.12
CA GLU A 253 -13.08 -6.72 -34.79
C GLU A 253 -14.51 -7.27 -34.61
N GLN A 254 -15.30 -7.28 -35.67
CA GLN A 254 -16.64 -7.92 -35.65
C GLN A 254 -16.53 -9.42 -35.40
N LEU A 255 -15.65 -10.12 -36.15
CA LEU A 255 -15.42 -11.56 -35.98
C LEU A 255 -14.86 -11.87 -34.57
N LEU A 256 -13.92 -11.10 -34.05
CA LEU A 256 -13.40 -11.29 -32.68
C LEU A 256 -14.53 -11.24 -31.65
N LYS A 257 -15.49 -10.31 -31.80
CA LYS A 257 -16.66 -10.22 -30.93
C LYS A 257 -17.61 -11.41 -31.15
N GLU A 258 -17.87 -11.80 -32.40
CA GLU A 258 -18.71 -12.96 -32.74
C GLU A 258 -18.21 -14.24 -32.06
N TYR A 259 -16.90 -14.43 -32.02
CA TYR A 259 -16.26 -15.59 -31.40
C TYR A 259 -15.96 -15.43 -29.92
N GLY A 260 -16.25 -14.28 -29.30
CA GLY A 260 -15.97 -14.00 -27.89
C GLY A 260 -14.47 -14.08 -27.58
N ILE A 261 -13.62 -13.56 -28.48
CA ILE A 261 -12.16 -13.49 -28.32
C ILE A 261 -11.84 -12.09 -27.80
N GLU A 262 -11.49 -12.00 -26.48
CA GLU A 262 -11.14 -10.75 -25.80
C GLU A 262 -9.64 -10.41 -25.91
#